data_472cd1eddc0a1fad5e5cab1f7d3219e5
#
_entry.id   472cd1eddc0a1fad5e5cab1f7d3219e5
#
_cell.length_a   1.000
_cell.length_b   1.000
_cell.length_c   1.000
_cell.angle_alpha   90.00
_cell.angle_beta   90.00
_cell.angle_gamma   90.00
#
_symmetry.space_group_name_H-M   'P 1'
#
loop_
_entity.id
_entity.type
_entity.pdbx_description
1 polymer ?
#
loop_
_entity_poly.entity_id
_entity_poly.type
_entity_poly.pdbx_seq_one_letter_code
_entity_poly.pdbx_strand_id
1 'polypeptide(L)'
;MWLIYIFTLIVRKISVVIPTYNRARLLPRAIESARNAGSDLEVIVVDDCSTDETPEVCAAIDGIRYLRMQTNGGLAHARNAGVAESSCEFVAFLDDDDLRLPGSLDKQLHALTSDDRIAFCYGQALIGDARRQLPTGEIYPLRCPDGDIFWQLLEDNFIPMPSVLARKSTLVNADGFNPSLKLIEDWDMWLRLSEDHLVAAVEEPVAIHRKAVAESDQMCSNAAEICKQALRVQQMALVRPRARASESAKRRYVQKKFRDRAYEILMTEATNSIHEGKRQAAKTNILDAFRFRPFRTMASGRLFWFLSYR
;
A
#
# COMPACT_ATOMS: atom_id res chain seq x y z
N MET A 1 54.60 -14.49 -2.44
CA MET A 1 53.31 -14.92 -2.97
C MET A 1 52.23 -14.26 -2.10
N TRP A 2 51.77 -13.08 -2.52
CA TRP A 2 50.82 -12.26 -1.78
C TRP A 2 49.41 -12.73 -2.15
N LEU A 3 48.66 -13.35 -1.21
CA LEU A 3 47.26 -13.62 -1.35
C LEU A 3 46.49 -12.29 -1.25
N ILE A 4 46.04 -11.79 -2.38
CA ILE A 4 45.06 -10.69 -2.43
C ILE A 4 43.71 -11.34 -2.08
N TYR A 5 43.30 -11.16 -0.84
CA TYR A 5 41.92 -11.37 -0.45
C TYR A 5 41.09 -10.28 -1.11
N ILE A 6 40.48 -10.57 -2.26
CA ILE A 6 39.41 -9.75 -2.82
C ILE A 6 38.19 -9.99 -1.94
N PHE A 7 37.98 -9.12 -0.96
CA PHE A 7 36.70 -8.96 -0.36
C PHE A 7 35.76 -8.47 -1.47
N THR A 8 35.02 -9.37 -2.08
CA THR A 8 33.88 -8.98 -2.91
C THR A 8 32.90 -8.29 -1.97
N LEU A 9 32.91 -6.97 -1.96
CA LEU A 9 31.88 -6.17 -1.33
C LEU A 9 30.56 -6.65 -1.97
N ILE A 10 29.73 -7.35 -1.20
CA ILE A 10 28.37 -7.69 -1.60
C ILE A 10 27.65 -6.33 -1.67
N VAL A 11 27.54 -5.79 -2.87
CA VAL A 11 26.82 -4.54 -3.12
C VAL A 11 25.34 -4.92 -3.09
N ARG A 12 24.70 -4.75 -1.92
CA ARG A 12 23.25 -4.92 -1.80
C ARG A 12 22.54 -3.91 -2.70
N LYS A 13 21.62 -4.38 -3.50
CA LYS A 13 20.91 -3.54 -4.48
C LYS A 13 19.57 -3.05 -3.98
N ILE A 14 18.91 -3.82 -3.11
CA ILE A 14 17.54 -3.58 -2.67
C ILE A 14 17.48 -3.58 -1.15
N SER A 15 16.86 -2.55 -0.58
CA SER A 15 16.44 -2.52 0.82
C SER A 15 14.96 -2.87 0.91
N VAL A 16 14.61 -3.86 1.75
CA VAL A 16 13.22 -4.16 2.09
C VAL A 16 12.89 -3.50 3.42
N VAL A 17 12.02 -2.51 3.39
CA VAL A 17 11.57 -1.76 4.57
C VAL A 17 10.30 -2.40 5.13
N ILE A 18 10.34 -2.82 6.39
CA ILE A 18 9.24 -3.45 7.12
C ILE A 18 8.87 -2.55 8.30
N PRO A 19 7.84 -1.69 8.19
CA PRO A 19 7.30 -0.99 9.34
C PRO A 19 6.55 -1.96 10.24
N THR A 20 6.66 -1.81 11.55
CA THR A 20 5.94 -2.65 12.52
C THR A 20 5.52 -1.87 13.76
N TYR A 21 4.39 -2.24 14.36
CA TYR A 21 3.93 -1.71 15.63
C TYR A 21 3.05 -2.74 16.34
N ASN A 22 3.53 -3.25 17.51
CA ASN A 22 2.83 -4.23 18.34
C ASN A 22 2.40 -5.50 17.58
N ARG A 23 3.32 -6.06 16.76
CA ARG A 23 3.06 -7.24 15.93
C ARG A 23 4.17 -8.28 15.95
N ALA A 24 4.77 -8.47 17.15
CA ALA A 24 5.84 -9.45 17.39
C ALA A 24 5.58 -10.84 16.77
N ARG A 25 4.32 -11.28 16.76
CA ARG A 25 3.92 -12.62 16.28
C ARG A 25 3.94 -12.78 14.74
N LEU A 26 3.71 -11.71 13.98
CA LEU A 26 3.63 -11.73 12.51
C LEU A 26 4.99 -11.43 11.88
N LEU A 27 5.74 -10.52 12.48
CA LEU A 27 6.99 -9.97 11.98
C LEU A 27 8.04 -11.02 11.52
N PRO A 28 8.29 -12.14 12.23
CA PRO A 28 9.29 -13.13 11.81
C PRO A 28 9.03 -13.71 10.42
N ARG A 29 7.75 -13.94 10.07
CA ARG A 29 7.37 -14.48 8.75
C ARG A 29 7.56 -13.44 7.64
N ALA A 30 7.24 -12.17 7.92
CA ALA A 30 7.49 -11.09 6.98
C ALA A 30 9.00 -10.95 6.70
N ILE A 31 9.85 -10.97 7.73
CA ILE A 31 11.32 -10.92 7.60
C ILE A 31 11.85 -12.10 6.78
N GLU A 32 11.41 -13.32 7.08
CA GLU A 32 11.82 -14.52 6.34
C GLU A 32 11.41 -14.42 4.87
N SER A 33 10.19 -13.99 4.58
CA SER A 33 9.70 -13.81 3.22
C SER A 33 10.50 -12.75 2.46
N ALA A 34 10.85 -11.64 3.13
CA ALA A 34 11.68 -10.59 2.57
C ALA A 34 13.06 -11.12 2.16
N ARG A 35 13.70 -11.93 3.00
CA ARG A 35 15.02 -12.54 2.71
C ARG A 35 15.01 -13.44 1.49
N ASN A 36 13.89 -14.13 1.24
CA ASN A 36 13.72 -15.04 0.12
C ASN A 36 13.22 -14.35 -1.16
N ALA A 37 12.91 -13.04 -1.10
CA ALA A 37 12.29 -12.33 -2.21
C ALA A 37 13.25 -12.01 -3.37
N GLY A 38 14.56 -12.11 -3.17
CA GLY A 38 15.57 -11.85 -4.21
C GLY A 38 16.99 -12.04 -3.70
N SER A 39 17.96 -11.71 -4.56
CA SER A 39 19.38 -11.71 -4.25
C SER A 39 19.86 -10.32 -3.78
N ASP A 40 20.96 -10.27 -3.02
CA ASP A 40 21.64 -9.03 -2.61
C ASP A 40 20.72 -8.02 -1.87
N LEU A 41 19.96 -8.51 -0.87
CA LEU A 41 19.00 -7.73 -0.10
C LEU A 41 19.56 -7.27 1.25
N GLU A 42 19.12 -6.11 1.73
CA GLU A 42 19.10 -5.76 3.15
C GLU A 42 17.63 -5.69 3.64
N VAL A 43 17.39 -6.13 4.86
CA VAL A 43 16.08 -6.04 5.50
C VAL A 43 16.18 -5.01 6.63
N ILE A 44 15.35 -3.99 6.57
CA ILE A 44 15.26 -2.91 7.56
C ILE A 44 13.91 -3.00 8.25
N VAL A 45 13.91 -3.36 9.52
CA VAL A 45 12.71 -3.34 10.36
C VAL A 45 12.64 -2.00 11.08
N VAL A 46 11.54 -1.28 10.88
CA VAL A 46 11.29 0.00 11.55
C VAL A 46 10.17 -0.18 12.56
N ASP A 47 10.53 -0.24 13.83
CA ASP A 47 9.62 -0.37 14.96
C ASP A 47 9.08 1.02 15.37
N ASP A 48 7.80 1.26 15.13
CA ASP A 48 7.12 2.52 15.44
C ASP A 48 6.75 2.64 16.92
N CYS A 49 7.75 2.37 17.80
CA CYS A 49 7.63 2.46 19.26
C CYS A 49 6.70 1.37 19.88
N SER A 50 6.88 0.11 19.50
CA SER A 50 6.12 -1.02 20.05
C SER A 50 6.28 -1.17 21.57
N THR A 51 5.24 -1.69 22.21
CA THR A 51 5.14 -1.97 23.64
C THR A 51 4.98 -3.46 23.98
N ASP A 52 4.91 -4.30 22.94
CA ASP A 52 4.92 -5.77 23.02
C ASP A 52 6.36 -6.33 22.90
N GLU A 53 6.50 -7.62 22.66
CA GLU A 53 7.78 -8.32 22.54
C GLU A 53 8.49 -8.07 21.17
N THR A 54 8.06 -7.07 20.36
CA THR A 54 8.69 -6.76 19.06
C THR A 54 10.19 -6.49 19.18
N PRO A 55 10.70 -5.71 20.16
CA PRO A 55 12.13 -5.47 20.31
C PRO A 55 12.93 -6.76 20.56
N GLU A 56 12.42 -7.64 21.41
CA GLU A 56 13.05 -8.93 21.77
C GLU A 56 13.07 -9.87 20.55
N VAL A 57 11.98 -9.91 19.78
CA VAL A 57 11.90 -10.67 18.54
C VAL A 57 12.94 -10.17 17.53
N CYS A 58 13.07 -8.86 17.36
CA CYS A 58 14.07 -8.29 16.45
C CYS A 58 15.51 -8.58 16.91
N ALA A 59 15.77 -8.52 18.22
CA ALA A 59 17.09 -8.83 18.77
C ALA A 59 17.52 -10.30 18.60
N ALA A 60 16.56 -11.20 18.47
CA ALA A 60 16.79 -12.63 18.22
C ALA A 60 16.99 -13.01 16.76
N ILE A 61 16.78 -12.08 15.83
CA ILE A 61 16.87 -12.34 14.37
C ILE A 61 18.13 -11.71 13.81
N ASP A 62 19.13 -12.52 13.46
CA ASP A 62 20.37 -12.05 12.87
C ASP A 62 20.16 -11.44 11.47
N GLY A 63 21.05 -10.54 11.04
CA GLY A 63 21.13 -10.05 9.66
C GLY A 63 20.01 -9.12 9.22
N ILE A 64 19.23 -8.58 10.15
CA ILE A 64 18.33 -7.45 9.92
C ILE A 64 18.96 -6.17 10.47
N ARG A 65 18.56 -5.03 9.89
CA ARG A 65 18.80 -3.72 10.47
C ARG A 65 17.56 -3.29 11.23
N TYR A 66 17.66 -3.20 12.54
CA TYR A 66 16.55 -2.80 13.40
C TYR A 66 16.67 -1.33 13.79
N LEU A 67 15.62 -0.57 13.50
CA LEU A 67 15.47 0.85 13.87
C LEU A 67 14.23 1.02 14.73
N ARG A 68 14.39 1.47 15.98
CA ARG A 68 13.27 1.80 16.86
C ARG A 68 13.03 3.30 16.89
N MET A 69 11.80 3.71 16.60
CA MET A 69 11.37 5.10 16.71
C MET A 69 11.18 5.50 18.20
N GLN A 70 11.41 6.77 18.51
CA GLN A 70 11.24 7.27 19.88
C GLN A 70 9.77 7.42 20.28
N THR A 71 8.90 7.67 19.32
CA THR A 71 7.44 7.84 19.50
C THR A 71 6.72 7.19 18.33
N ASN A 72 5.48 6.74 18.56
CA ASN A 72 4.63 6.25 17.48
C ASN A 72 4.24 7.40 16.55
N GLY A 73 4.71 7.35 15.32
CA GLY A 73 4.48 8.35 14.28
C GLY A 73 3.56 7.86 13.14
N GLY A 74 3.24 6.57 13.12
CA GLY A 74 2.43 5.92 12.10
C GLY A 74 3.21 5.47 10.86
N LEU A 75 2.53 4.75 9.96
CA LEU A 75 3.14 4.06 8.81
C LEU A 75 3.98 4.97 7.91
N ALA A 76 3.50 6.17 7.58
CA ALA A 76 4.23 7.11 6.74
C ALA A 76 5.59 7.51 7.36
N HIS A 77 5.61 7.78 8.67
CA HIS A 77 6.85 8.08 9.40
C HIS A 77 7.80 6.90 9.42
N ALA A 78 7.31 5.71 9.73
CA ALA A 78 8.13 4.50 9.77
C ALA A 78 8.72 4.16 8.39
N ARG A 79 7.91 4.25 7.31
CA ARG A 79 8.42 4.05 5.94
C ARG A 79 9.46 5.09 5.55
N ASN A 80 9.25 6.36 5.87
CA ASN A 80 10.23 7.41 5.60
C ASN A 80 11.54 7.19 6.35
N ALA A 81 11.49 6.78 7.61
CA ALA A 81 12.68 6.42 8.38
C ALA A 81 13.42 5.25 7.73
N GLY A 82 12.70 4.21 7.28
CA GLY A 82 13.30 3.09 6.56
C GLY A 82 13.94 3.48 5.23
N VAL A 83 13.30 4.38 4.45
CA VAL A 83 13.89 4.92 3.22
C VAL A 83 15.16 5.73 3.51
N ALA A 84 15.18 6.53 4.56
CA ALA A 84 16.36 7.31 4.96
C ALA A 84 17.51 6.39 5.35
N GLU A 85 17.24 5.35 6.14
CA GLU A 85 18.20 4.35 6.60
C GLU A 85 18.68 3.38 5.51
N SER A 86 17.95 3.23 4.41
CA SER A 86 18.33 2.38 3.28
C SER A 86 19.70 2.75 2.75
N SER A 87 20.58 1.75 2.56
CA SER A 87 21.89 1.93 1.90
C SER A 87 21.83 1.65 0.39
N CYS A 88 20.73 1.14 -0.11
CA CYS A 88 20.56 0.66 -1.47
C CYS A 88 19.92 1.68 -2.41
N GLU A 89 20.11 1.48 -3.72
CA GLU A 89 19.52 2.33 -4.76
C GLU A 89 18.00 2.11 -4.87
N PHE A 90 17.54 0.88 -4.59
CA PHE A 90 16.13 0.51 -4.70
C PHE A 90 15.57 0.15 -3.34
N VAL A 91 14.30 0.51 -3.13
CA VAL A 91 13.56 0.25 -1.87
C VAL A 91 12.27 -0.47 -2.19
N ALA A 92 12.09 -1.63 -1.57
CA ALA A 92 10.84 -2.36 -1.52
C ALA A 92 10.15 -2.14 -0.18
N PHE A 93 8.84 -2.22 -0.16
CA PHE A 93 8.04 -2.13 1.05
C PHE A 93 7.34 -3.46 1.32
N LEU A 94 7.21 -3.80 2.61
CA LEU A 94 6.49 -4.98 3.05
C LEU A 94 5.88 -4.69 4.42
N ASP A 95 4.56 -4.75 4.53
CA ASP A 95 3.92 -4.63 5.83
C ASP A 95 4.15 -5.90 6.66
N ASP A 96 4.21 -5.78 7.97
CA ASP A 96 4.59 -6.84 8.91
C ASP A 96 3.60 -8.02 8.94
N ASP A 97 2.45 -7.85 8.31
CA ASP A 97 1.39 -8.84 8.17
C ASP A 97 1.22 -9.38 6.72
N ASP A 98 2.11 -8.98 5.81
CA ASP A 98 2.17 -9.43 4.43
C ASP A 98 3.39 -10.32 4.17
N LEU A 99 3.47 -10.94 2.98
CA LEU A 99 4.61 -11.76 2.58
C LEU A 99 5.05 -11.43 1.15
N ARG A 100 6.36 -11.43 0.91
CA ARG A 100 6.92 -11.43 -0.45
C ARG A 100 7.02 -12.86 -0.99
N LEU A 101 6.82 -13.02 -2.29
CA LEU A 101 7.07 -14.31 -2.94
C LEU A 101 8.55 -14.48 -3.30
N PRO A 102 9.09 -15.70 -3.28
CA PRO A 102 10.48 -15.96 -3.59
C PRO A 102 10.88 -15.46 -4.98
N GLY A 103 12.04 -14.76 -5.07
CA GLY A 103 12.58 -14.24 -6.32
C GLY A 103 11.79 -13.10 -6.96
N SER A 104 10.74 -12.59 -6.31
CA SER A 104 9.87 -11.54 -6.84
C SER A 104 10.61 -10.22 -7.08
N LEU A 105 11.54 -9.86 -6.20
CA LEU A 105 12.29 -8.61 -6.29
C LEU A 105 13.31 -8.61 -7.43
N ASP A 106 13.91 -9.75 -7.77
CA ASP A 106 14.84 -9.84 -8.90
C ASP A 106 14.10 -9.58 -10.23
N LYS A 107 12.88 -10.10 -10.39
CA LYS A 107 12.02 -9.83 -11.56
C LYS A 107 11.61 -8.36 -11.63
N GLN A 108 11.20 -7.79 -10.51
CA GLN A 108 10.81 -6.38 -10.44
C GLN A 108 11.99 -5.44 -10.68
N LEU A 109 13.19 -5.79 -10.20
CA LEU A 109 14.39 -5.02 -10.47
C LEU A 109 14.71 -4.98 -11.96
N HIS A 110 14.60 -6.11 -12.66
CA HIS A 110 14.80 -6.17 -14.11
C HIS A 110 13.81 -5.24 -14.85
N ALA A 111 12.53 -5.26 -14.48
CA ALA A 111 11.51 -4.39 -15.08
C ALA A 111 11.77 -2.91 -14.75
N LEU A 112 12.12 -2.59 -13.50
CA LEU A 112 12.40 -1.22 -13.04
C LEU A 112 13.62 -0.60 -13.72
N THR A 113 14.64 -1.40 -14.02
CA THR A 113 15.89 -0.92 -14.64
C THR A 113 15.87 -0.95 -16.16
N SER A 114 14.76 -1.33 -16.79
CA SER A 114 14.62 -1.35 -18.25
C SER A 114 14.58 0.06 -18.88
N ASP A 115 14.20 1.09 -18.10
CA ASP A 115 14.15 2.49 -18.52
C ASP A 115 14.38 3.40 -17.30
N ASP A 116 15.28 4.37 -17.43
CA ASP A 116 15.60 5.31 -16.33
C ASP A 116 14.46 6.26 -15.97
N ARG A 117 13.47 6.41 -16.84
CA ARG A 117 12.24 7.19 -16.57
C ARG A 117 11.27 6.49 -15.64
N ILE A 118 11.47 5.21 -15.34
CA ILE A 118 10.59 4.44 -14.47
C ILE A 118 10.94 4.74 -13.01
N ALA A 119 9.96 5.25 -12.24
CA ALA A 119 10.13 5.55 -10.83
C ALA A 119 10.00 4.32 -9.93
N PHE A 120 9.07 3.46 -10.25
CA PHE A 120 8.80 2.23 -9.49
C PHE A 120 8.19 1.14 -10.37
N CYS A 121 8.31 -0.09 -9.88
CA CYS A 121 7.67 -1.27 -10.42
C CYS A 121 6.73 -1.88 -9.37
N TYR A 122 5.57 -2.38 -9.81
CA TYR A 122 4.67 -3.13 -8.96
C TYR A 122 4.24 -4.43 -9.63
N GLY A 123 3.56 -5.29 -8.88
CA GLY A 123 3.00 -6.53 -9.41
C GLY A 123 1.67 -6.88 -8.78
N GLN A 124 1.16 -8.06 -9.09
CA GLN A 124 -0.02 -8.60 -8.46
C GLN A 124 0.29 -9.06 -7.03
N ALA A 125 -0.73 -9.10 -6.19
CA ALA A 125 -0.70 -9.78 -4.91
C ALA A 125 -1.75 -10.90 -4.87
N LEU A 126 -1.37 -12.05 -4.31
CA LEU A 126 -2.33 -13.05 -3.88
C LEU A 126 -3.02 -12.54 -2.62
N ILE A 127 -4.33 -12.67 -2.54
CA ILE A 127 -5.04 -12.33 -1.30
C ILE A 127 -4.86 -13.48 -0.32
N GLY A 128 -4.25 -13.18 0.84
CA GLY A 128 -4.04 -14.12 1.93
C GLY A 128 -5.20 -14.13 2.91
N ASP A 129 -5.47 -15.28 3.53
CA ASP A 129 -6.44 -15.34 4.63
C ASP A 129 -5.94 -14.53 5.85
N ALA A 130 -6.92 -14.01 6.62
CA ALA A 130 -6.63 -13.09 7.71
C ALA A 130 -5.82 -13.70 8.88
N ARG A 131 -5.82 -15.03 9.04
CA ARG A 131 -5.20 -15.71 10.19
C ARG A 131 -3.83 -16.30 9.85
N ARG A 132 -3.72 -16.96 8.69
CA ARG A 132 -2.56 -17.77 8.33
C ARG A 132 -1.71 -17.17 7.21
N GLN A 133 -2.18 -16.09 6.56
CA GLN A 133 -1.54 -15.51 5.37
C GLN A 133 -1.39 -16.54 4.21
N LEU A 134 -2.27 -17.53 4.16
CA LEU A 134 -2.30 -18.51 3.07
C LEU A 134 -3.12 -17.94 1.90
N PRO A 135 -2.68 -18.14 0.64
CA PRO A 135 -3.42 -17.67 -0.51
C PRO A 135 -4.85 -18.23 -0.57
N THR A 136 -5.84 -17.35 -0.81
CA THR A 136 -7.25 -17.73 -0.98
C THR A 136 -7.60 -18.14 -2.40
N GLY A 137 -6.67 -17.92 -3.36
CA GLY A 137 -6.89 -18.06 -4.79
C GLY A 137 -7.32 -16.76 -5.48
N GLU A 138 -7.65 -15.70 -4.73
CA GLU A 138 -7.92 -14.37 -5.27
C GLU A 138 -6.61 -13.66 -5.62
N ILE A 139 -6.59 -12.92 -6.74
CA ILE A 139 -5.45 -12.11 -7.20
C ILE A 139 -5.91 -10.67 -7.37
N TYR A 140 -5.08 -9.72 -6.91
CA TYR A 140 -5.33 -8.29 -7.08
C TYR A 140 -4.03 -7.52 -7.39
N PRO A 141 -4.03 -6.56 -8.34
CA PRO A 141 -5.10 -6.34 -9.32
C PRO A 141 -5.13 -7.46 -10.38
N LEU A 142 -6.25 -7.62 -11.08
CA LEU A 142 -6.34 -8.62 -12.17
C LEU A 142 -5.50 -8.25 -13.40
N ARG A 143 -5.24 -6.96 -13.59
CA ARG A 143 -4.38 -6.42 -14.64
C ARG A 143 -3.46 -5.38 -14.03
N CYS A 144 -2.25 -5.30 -14.55
CA CYS A 144 -1.23 -4.37 -14.08
C CYS A 144 -0.91 -3.35 -15.18
N PRO A 145 -1.67 -2.24 -15.30
CA PRO A 145 -1.31 -1.15 -16.21
C PRO A 145 0.12 -0.67 -15.97
N ASP A 146 0.85 -0.38 -17.04
CA ASP A 146 2.23 0.12 -17.02
C ASP A 146 2.39 1.40 -17.86
N GLY A 147 3.59 1.98 -17.83
CA GLY A 147 3.89 3.23 -18.52
C GLY A 147 3.30 4.45 -17.82
N ASP A 148 2.54 5.27 -18.53
CA ASP A 148 1.86 6.46 -18.01
C ASP A 148 0.50 6.10 -17.41
N ILE A 149 0.47 5.79 -16.11
CA ILE A 149 -0.73 5.35 -15.39
C ILE A 149 -1.33 6.42 -14.48
N PHE A 150 -0.86 7.67 -14.53
CA PHE A 150 -1.33 8.75 -13.63
C PHE A 150 -2.85 8.89 -13.61
N TRP A 151 -3.48 8.84 -14.79
CA TRP A 151 -4.93 9.03 -14.90
C TRP A 151 -5.71 7.81 -14.40
N GLN A 152 -5.19 6.60 -14.60
CA GLN A 152 -5.78 5.37 -14.05
C GLN A 152 -5.70 5.38 -12.52
N LEU A 153 -4.56 5.79 -11.96
CA LEU A 153 -4.40 5.95 -10.51
C LEU A 153 -5.34 7.00 -9.92
N LEU A 154 -5.68 8.06 -10.65
CA LEU A 154 -6.70 9.02 -10.19
C LEU A 154 -8.11 8.42 -10.09
N GLU A 155 -8.40 7.33 -10.78
CA GLU A 155 -9.68 6.63 -10.70
C GLU A 155 -9.73 5.69 -9.49
N ASP A 156 -8.60 5.04 -9.16
CA ASP A 156 -8.49 4.01 -8.13
C ASP A 156 -7.05 3.71 -7.73
N ASN A 157 -6.83 3.35 -6.45
CA ASN A 157 -5.58 2.75 -6.00
C ASN A 157 -5.60 1.24 -6.25
N PHE A 158 -5.02 0.80 -7.34
CA PHE A 158 -4.93 -0.61 -7.70
C PHE A 158 -3.54 -1.22 -7.41
N ILE A 159 -2.66 -0.50 -6.74
CA ILE A 159 -1.29 -0.95 -6.45
C ILE A 159 -1.20 -1.45 -5.01
N PRO A 160 -1.07 -2.76 -4.78
CA PRO A 160 -0.88 -3.30 -3.44
C PRO A 160 0.48 -2.86 -2.88
N MET A 161 0.50 -2.28 -1.68
CA MET A 161 1.73 -1.81 -1.04
C MET A 161 2.85 -2.87 -1.00
N PRO A 162 2.59 -4.14 -0.60
CA PRO A 162 3.64 -5.16 -0.54
C PRO A 162 4.17 -5.58 -1.90
N SER A 163 3.58 -5.10 -3.01
CA SER A 163 4.02 -5.45 -4.36
C SER A 163 5.00 -4.44 -4.97
N VAL A 164 5.37 -3.37 -4.28
CA VAL A 164 6.14 -2.28 -4.86
C VAL A 164 7.65 -2.41 -4.63
N LEU A 165 8.42 -2.08 -5.68
CA LEU A 165 9.86 -1.79 -5.67
C LEU A 165 10.09 -0.43 -6.33
N ALA A 166 10.71 0.53 -5.66
CA ALA A 166 10.89 1.89 -6.13
C ALA A 166 12.37 2.32 -6.15
N ARG A 167 12.71 3.28 -7.01
CA ARG A 167 14.00 3.98 -6.91
C ARG A 167 14.00 4.86 -5.67
N LYS A 168 15.00 4.71 -4.80
CA LYS A 168 15.16 5.55 -3.61
C LYS A 168 15.19 7.04 -3.95
N SER A 169 15.90 7.41 -5.02
CA SER A 169 16.01 8.81 -5.45
C SER A 169 14.65 9.44 -5.78
N THR A 170 13.73 8.72 -6.43
CA THR A 170 12.40 9.25 -6.76
C THR A 170 11.52 9.42 -5.51
N LEU A 171 11.62 8.50 -4.53
CA LEU A 171 10.94 8.64 -3.24
C LEU A 171 11.42 9.87 -2.47
N VAL A 172 12.74 10.07 -2.42
CA VAL A 172 13.36 11.22 -1.73
C VAL A 172 13.00 12.53 -2.42
N ASN A 173 13.10 12.60 -3.75
CA ASN A 173 12.75 13.79 -4.52
C ASN A 173 11.26 14.16 -4.43
N ALA A 174 10.42 13.20 -4.11
CA ALA A 174 9.00 13.41 -3.84
C ALA A 174 8.70 13.74 -2.36
N ASP A 175 9.71 14.07 -1.53
CA ASP A 175 9.58 14.38 -0.10
C ASP A 175 9.03 13.22 0.77
N GLY A 176 9.17 11.96 0.31
CA GLY A 176 8.73 10.78 1.04
C GLY A 176 7.19 10.65 1.16
N PHE A 177 6.74 9.72 1.99
CA PHE A 177 5.32 9.52 2.31
C PHE A 177 4.79 10.68 3.16
N ASN A 178 3.58 11.11 2.89
CA ASN A 178 2.96 12.24 3.60
C ASN A 178 2.45 11.82 5.00
N PRO A 179 3.07 12.28 6.10
CA PRO A 179 2.69 11.85 7.45
C PRO A 179 1.38 12.44 7.95
N SER A 180 0.79 13.40 7.23
CA SER A 180 -0.55 13.90 7.56
C SER A 180 -1.69 12.96 7.13
N LEU A 181 -1.36 11.93 6.34
CA LEU A 181 -2.29 10.88 5.92
C LEU A 181 -2.11 9.67 6.85
N LYS A 182 -3.18 9.26 7.52
CA LYS A 182 -3.16 8.09 8.42
C LYS A 182 -3.43 6.78 7.69
N LEU A 183 -4.08 6.86 6.55
CA LEU A 183 -4.43 5.77 5.65
C LEU A 183 -4.16 6.23 4.22
N ILE A 184 -3.89 5.28 3.32
CA ILE A 184 -3.68 5.52 1.88
C ILE A 184 -2.60 6.56 1.55
N GLU A 185 -1.59 6.70 2.42
CA GLU A 185 -0.36 7.46 2.17
C GLU A 185 0.43 6.89 0.98
N ASP A 186 0.25 5.59 0.71
CA ASP A 186 0.76 4.89 -0.46
C ASP A 186 0.18 5.44 -1.77
N TRP A 187 -1.14 5.58 -1.85
CA TRP A 187 -1.79 6.14 -3.03
C TRP A 187 -1.37 7.58 -3.34
N ASP A 188 -1.24 8.40 -2.31
CA ASP A 188 -0.67 9.75 -2.46
C ASP A 188 0.74 9.70 -3.05
N MET A 189 1.59 8.79 -2.55
CA MET A 189 2.95 8.60 -3.08
C MET A 189 2.93 8.16 -4.54
N TRP A 190 2.14 7.14 -4.88
CA TRP A 190 2.08 6.64 -6.26
C TRP A 190 1.56 7.68 -7.24
N LEU A 191 0.59 8.51 -6.85
CA LEU A 191 0.10 9.63 -7.64
C LEU A 191 1.17 10.69 -7.85
N ARG A 192 1.96 11.02 -6.83
CA ARG A 192 3.06 11.99 -6.95
C ARG A 192 4.17 11.50 -7.86
N LEU A 193 4.56 10.23 -7.74
CA LEU A 193 5.58 9.65 -8.60
C LEU A 193 5.13 9.52 -10.05
N SER A 194 3.90 9.07 -10.28
CA SER A 194 3.35 8.89 -11.64
C SER A 194 2.99 10.19 -12.36
N GLU A 195 3.07 11.35 -11.67
CA GLU A 195 2.88 12.65 -12.31
C GLU A 195 3.97 12.94 -13.34
N ASP A 196 5.21 12.61 -13.02
CA ASP A 196 6.39 12.97 -13.82
C ASP A 196 7.18 11.76 -14.32
N HIS A 197 6.84 10.53 -13.88
CA HIS A 197 7.59 9.32 -14.20
C HIS A 197 6.67 8.24 -14.78
N LEU A 198 7.31 7.30 -15.48
CA LEU A 198 6.68 6.05 -15.89
C LEU A 198 6.65 5.05 -14.73
N VAL A 199 5.80 4.06 -14.85
CA VAL A 199 5.65 2.95 -13.91
C VAL A 199 5.80 1.64 -14.67
N ALA A 200 6.61 0.71 -14.14
CA ALA A 200 6.67 -0.64 -14.67
C ALA A 200 5.72 -1.57 -13.92
N ALA A 201 5.30 -2.64 -14.58
CA ALA A 201 4.50 -3.67 -13.95
C ALA A 201 4.98 -5.07 -14.31
N VAL A 202 4.80 -5.99 -13.35
CA VAL A 202 4.98 -7.43 -13.54
C VAL A 202 3.61 -8.08 -13.38
N GLU A 203 3.02 -8.59 -14.48
CA GLU A 203 1.66 -9.16 -14.46
C GLU A 203 1.68 -10.60 -13.92
N GLU A 204 2.27 -10.77 -12.73
CA GLU A 204 2.27 -12.01 -11.96
C GLU A 204 2.27 -11.70 -10.45
N PRO A 205 1.85 -12.64 -9.60
CA PRO A 205 1.93 -12.48 -8.16
C PRO A 205 3.39 -12.32 -7.68
N VAL A 206 3.65 -11.26 -6.90
CA VAL A 206 4.94 -10.94 -6.29
C VAL A 206 4.87 -10.89 -4.77
N ALA A 207 3.66 -10.88 -4.21
CA ALA A 207 3.41 -10.81 -2.77
C ALA A 207 2.13 -11.56 -2.39
N ILE A 208 1.97 -11.81 -1.10
CA ILE A 208 0.70 -12.22 -0.47
C ILE A 208 0.27 -11.08 0.42
N HIS A 209 -0.87 -10.46 0.12
CA HIS A 209 -1.46 -9.38 0.88
C HIS A 209 -2.55 -9.93 1.81
N ARG A 210 -2.39 -9.77 3.12
CA ARG A 210 -3.32 -10.28 4.12
C ARG A 210 -4.65 -9.54 4.07
N LYS A 211 -5.75 -10.28 3.91
CA LYS A 211 -7.08 -9.69 3.87
C LYS A 211 -7.44 -9.09 5.23
N ALA A 212 -7.81 -7.81 5.23
CA ALA A 212 -8.35 -7.17 6.42
C ALA A 212 -9.72 -7.79 6.77
N VAL A 213 -9.91 -8.10 8.05
CA VAL A 213 -11.22 -8.50 8.60
C VAL A 213 -11.60 -7.56 9.73
N ALA A 214 -12.89 -7.39 9.97
CA ALA A 214 -13.42 -6.42 10.94
C ALA A 214 -12.89 -6.59 12.38
N GLU A 215 -12.38 -7.78 12.72
CA GLU A 215 -11.81 -8.14 14.02
C GLU A 215 -10.27 -8.16 14.01
N SER A 216 -9.64 -7.78 12.89
CA SER A 216 -8.19 -7.73 12.80
C SER A 216 -7.65 -6.40 13.31
N ASP A 217 -6.42 -6.41 13.79
CA ASP A 217 -5.64 -5.23 14.21
C ASP A 217 -5.23 -4.35 13.02
N GLN A 218 -5.77 -4.61 11.82
CA GLN A 218 -5.45 -3.85 10.61
C GLN A 218 -6.17 -2.50 10.62
N MET A 219 -5.44 -1.44 10.28
CA MET A 219 -5.96 -0.07 10.26
C MET A 219 -7.06 0.14 9.21
N CYS A 220 -7.13 -0.71 8.18
CA CYS A 220 -8.04 -0.57 7.04
C CYS A 220 -9.43 -1.18 7.23
N SER A 221 -9.94 -1.31 8.47
CA SER A 221 -11.25 -1.91 8.73
C SER A 221 -12.45 -0.97 8.49
N ASN A 222 -12.23 0.34 8.30
CA ASN A 222 -13.31 1.34 8.16
C ASN A 222 -13.39 1.88 6.72
N ALA A 223 -14.20 1.27 5.87
CA ALA A 223 -14.39 1.66 4.48
C ALA A 223 -14.82 3.13 4.30
N ALA A 224 -15.65 3.66 5.20
CA ALA A 224 -16.10 5.05 5.13
C ALA A 224 -14.95 6.04 5.36
N GLU A 225 -14.07 5.76 6.32
CA GLU A 225 -12.90 6.59 6.57
C GLU A 225 -11.89 6.50 5.42
N ILE A 226 -11.65 5.29 4.90
CA ILE A 226 -10.81 5.08 3.72
C ILE A 226 -11.33 5.91 2.55
N CYS A 227 -12.63 5.83 2.21
CA CYS A 227 -13.22 6.60 1.11
C CYS A 227 -13.10 8.12 1.31
N LYS A 228 -13.20 8.62 2.54
CA LYS A 228 -13.02 10.05 2.85
C LYS A 228 -11.57 10.49 2.64
N GLN A 229 -10.61 9.74 3.13
CA GLN A 229 -9.19 10.03 2.92
C GLN A 229 -8.80 9.89 1.45
N ALA A 230 -9.34 8.89 0.75
CA ALA A 230 -9.17 8.71 -0.68
C ALA A 230 -9.69 9.92 -1.49
N LEU A 231 -10.85 10.46 -1.13
CA LEU A 231 -11.35 11.70 -1.76
C LEU A 231 -10.39 12.87 -1.55
N ARG A 232 -9.83 13.00 -0.34
CA ARG A 232 -8.83 14.05 -0.03
C ARG A 232 -7.58 13.90 -0.89
N VAL A 233 -7.02 12.68 -0.99
CA VAL A 233 -5.84 12.39 -1.83
C VAL A 233 -6.13 12.69 -3.29
N GLN A 234 -7.27 12.24 -3.83
CA GLN A 234 -7.65 12.58 -5.22
C GLN A 234 -7.76 14.09 -5.44
N GLN A 235 -8.35 14.83 -4.50
CA GLN A 235 -8.46 16.29 -4.60
C GLN A 235 -7.09 16.98 -4.58
N MET A 236 -6.17 16.52 -3.73
CA MET A 236 -4.79 16.99 -3.71
C MET A 236 -4.08 16.74 -5.05
N ALA A 237 -4.25 15.55 -5.62
CA ALA A 237 -3.64 15.22 -6.91
C ALA A 237 -4.25 16.01 -8.09
N LEU A 238 -5.55 16.31 -8.06
CA LEU A 238 -6.24 17.07 -9.12
C LEU A 238 -5.84 18.55 -9.20
N VAL A 239 -5.24 19.12 -8.16
CA VAL A 239 -4.71 20.48 -8.18
C VAL A 239 -3.23 20.57 -8.52
N ARG A 240 -2.55 19.43 -8.72
CA ARG A 240 -1.15 19.37 -9.14
C ARG A 240 -0.99 19.84 -10.61
N PRO A 241 0.22 20.25 -11.03
CA PRO A 241 0.46 20.87 -12.33
C PRO A 241 -0.09 20.08 -13.51
N ARG A 242 0.20 18.78 -13.58
CA ARG A 242 -0.25 17.91 -14.69
C ARG A 242 -1.77 17.84 -14.79
N ALA A 243 -2.45 17.61 -13.68
CA ALA A 243 -3.91 17.55 -13.67
C ALA A 243 -4.53 18.91 -13.98
N ARG A 244 -3.98 20.03 -13.45
CA ARG A 244 -4.47 21.38 -13.74
C ARG A 244 -4.33 21.78 -15.20
N ALA A 245 -3.24 21.39 -15.86
CA ALA A 245 -3.01 21.67 -17.27
C ALA A 245 -3.90 20.85 -18.21
N SER A 246 -4.57 19.80 -17.72
CA SER A 246 -5.42 18.96 -18.52
C SER A 246 -6.81 19.55 -18.78
N GLU A 247 -7.53 19.00 -19.77
CA GLU A 247 -8.91 19.37 -20.04
C GLU A 247 -9.84 19.15 -18.84
N SER A 248 -10.75 20.07 -18.60
CA SER A 248 -11.73 19.97 -17.51
C SER A 248 -12.63 18.73 -17.63
N ALA A 249 -12.88 18.27 -18.86
CA ALA A 249 -13.66 17.05 -19.13
C ALA A 249 -12.97 15.81 -18.55
N LYS A 250 -11.64 15.69 -18.75
CA LYS A 250 -10.85 14.58 -18.23
C LYS A 250 -10.84 14.54 -16.69
N ARG A 251 -10.66 15.71 -16.04
CA ARG A 251 -10.75 15.81 -14.57
C ARG A 251 -12.13 15.40 -14.06
N ARG A 252 -13.21 15.89 -14.69
CA ARG A 252 -14.59 15.51 -14.30
C ARG A 252 -14.84 14.01 -14.48
N TYR A 253 -14.28 13.41 -15.53
CA TYR A 253 -14.40 11.97 -15.79
C TYR A 253 -13.80 11.14 -14.65
N VAL A 254 -12.53 11.39 -14.27
CA VAL A 254 -11.88 10.63 -13.19
C VAL A 254 -12.54 10.87 -11.84
N GLN A 255 -12.99 12.10 -11.55
CA GLN A 255 -13.77 12.38 -10.33
C GLN A 255 -15.08 11.60 -10.29
N LYS A 256 -15.77 11.50 -11.44
CA LYS A 256 -17.00 10.71 -11.54
C LYS A 256 -16.72 9.23 -11.29
N LYS A 257 -15.70 8.67 -11.93
CA LYS A 257 -15.29 7.27 -11.76
C LYS A 257 -14.96 6.95 -10.32
N PHE A 258 -14.12 7.76 -9.68
CA PHE A 258 -13.80 7.61 -8.27
C PHE A 258 -15.04 7.62 -7.37
N ARG A 259 -15.95 8.59 -7.57
CA ARG A 259 -17.19 8.67 -6.78
C ARG A 259 -18.11 7.47 -7.00
N ASP A 260 -18.16 6.94 -8.23
CA ASP A 260 -18.93 5.73 -8.51
C ASP A 260 -18.36 4.54 -7.75
N ARG A 261 -17.02 4.37 -7.74
CA ARG A 261 -16.35 3.31 -7.02
C ARG A 261 -16.51 3.42 -5.50
N ALA A 262 -16.29 4.61 -4.93
CA ALA A 262 -16.50 4.84 -3.50
C ALA A 262 -17.96 4.51 -3.08
N TYR A 263 -18.92 4.87 -3.92
CA TYR A 263 -20.32 4.50 -3.70
C TYR A 263 -20.51 2.98 -3.68
N GLU A 264 -19.97 2.24 -4.64
CA GLU A 264 -20.10 0.78 -4.71
C GLU A 264 -19.44 0.10 -3.49
N ILE A 265 -18.25 0.54 -3.08
CA ILE A 265 -17.58 0.03 -1.87
C ILE A 265 -18.47 0.23 -0.64
N LEU A 266 -18.96 1.45 -0.41
CA LEU A 266 -19.78 1.76 0.76
C LEU A 266 -21.12 1.03 0.77
N MET A 267 -21.74 0.83 -0.39
CA MET A 267 -22.99 0.09 -0.49
C MET A 267 -22.80 -1.42 -0.29
N THR A 268 -21.66 -1.96 -0.71
CA THR A 268 -21.27 -3.36 -0.43
C THR A 268 -21.08 -3.56 1.06
N GLU A 269 -20.30 -2.69 1.71
CA GLU A 269 -20.06 -2.75 3.15
C GLU A 269 -21.34 -2.52 3.97
N ALA A 270 -22.23 -1.65 3.51
CA ALA A 270 -23.54 -1.49 4.13
C ALA A 270 -24.35 -2.79 4.06
N THR A 271 -24.30 -3.49 2.92
CA THR A 271 -24.99 -4.78 2.74
C THR A 271 -24.43 -5.85 3.66
N ASN A 272 -23.09 -5.98 3.72
CA ASN A 272 -22.42 -6.91 4.63
C ASN A 272 -22.78 -6.62 6.10
N SER A 273 -22.72 -5.34 6.49
CA SER A 273 -23.11 -4.92 7.84
C SER A 273 -24.56 -5.23 8.20
N ILE A 274 -25.50 -5.17 7.22
CA ILE A 274 -26.91 -5.58 7.41
C ILE A 274 -26.99 -7.09 7.68
N HIS A 275 -26.30 -7.91 6.87
CA HIS A 275 -26.29 -9.36 7.04
C HIS A 275 -25.70 -9.80 8.38
N GLU A 276 -24.71 -9.05 8.87
CA GLU A 276 -24.06 -9.27 10.18
C GLU A 276 -24.85 -8.68 11.36
N GLY A 277 -25.97 -8.02 11.12
CA GLY A 277 -26.78 -7.37 12.16
C GLY A 277 -26.17 -6.07 12.71
N LYS A 278 -25.09 -5.53 12.12
CA LYS A 278 -24.36 -4.31 12.51
C LYS A 278 -25.07 -3.06 11.99
N ARG A 279 -26.28 -2.76 12.50
CA ARG A 279 -27.16 -1.69 11.99
C ARG A 279 -26.52 -0.31 11.94
N GLN A 280 -25.73 0.07 12.95
CA GLN A 280 -25.12 1.40 13.02
C GLN A 280 -24.02 1.56 11.95
N ALA A 281 -23.22 0.53 11.72
CA ALA A 281 -22.21 0.54 10.65
C ALA A 281 -22.88 0.64 9.28
N ALA A 282 -23.92 -0.13 9.03
CA ALA A 282 -24.69 -0.06 7.79
C ALA A 282 -25.26 1.36 7.55
N LYS A 283 -25.82 1.98 8.58
CA LYS A 283 -26.32 3.37 8.52
C LYS A 283 -25.23 4.36 8.14
N THR A 284 -24.08 4.29 8.77
CA THR A 284 -22.94 5.15 8.48
C THR A 284 -22.50 5.01 7.02
N ASN A 285 -22.35 3.77 6.54
CA ASN A 285 -21.94 3.51 5.16
C ASN A 285 -22.97 4.01 4.13
N ILE A 286 -24.28 3.86 4.38
CA ILE A 286 -25.33 4.40 3.50
C ILE A 286 -25.30 5.94 3.46
N LEU A 287 -25.14 6.60 4.61
CA LEU A 287 -25.07 8.06 4.69
C LEU A 287 -23.82 8.61 3.98
N ASP A 288 -22.69 7.92 4.11
CA ASP A 288 -21.48 8.30 3.40
C ASP A 288 -21.59 8.03 1.89
N ALA A 289 -22.21 6.91 1.47
CA ALA A 289 -22.52 6.65 0.06
C ALA A 289 -23.40 7.74 -0.55
N PHE A 290 -24.36 8.29 0.21
CA PHE A 290 -25.19 9.42 -0.22
C PHE A 290 -24.34 10.65 -0.56
N ARG A 291 -23.26 10.93 0.18
CA ARG A 291 -22.36 12.08 -0.10
C ARG A 291 -21.64 11.92 -1.45
N PHE A 292 -21.32 10.69 -1.85
CA PHE A 292 -20.67 10.42 -3.14
C PHE A 292 -21.65 10.42 -4.31
N ARG A 293 -22.86 9.81 -4.14
CA ARG A 293 -23.87 9.64 -5.19
C ARG A 293 -25.31 9.75 -4.63
N PRO A 294 -25.79 10.97 -4.32
CA PRO A 294 -27.08 11.17 -3.67
C PRO A 294 -28.26 10.54 -4.42
N PHE A 295 -28.37 10.75 -5.74
CA PHE A 295 -29.47 10.23 -6.54
C PHE A 295 -29.45 8.70 -6.67
N ARG A 296 -28.27 8.08 -6.80
CA ARG A 296 -28.15 6.61 -6.84
C ARG A 296 -28.53 5.97 -5.50
N THR A 297 -28.13 6.58 -4.39
CA THR A 297 -28.44 6.10 -3.04
C THR A 297 -29.95 6.15 -2.79
N MET A 298 -30.61 7.24 -3.19
CA MET A 298 -32.08 7.37 -3.09
C MET A 298 -32.80 6.33 -3.96
N ALA A 299 -32.36 6.13 -5.21
CA ALA A 299 -32.96 5.16 -6.13
C ALA A 299 -32.77 3.70 -5.67
N SER A 300 -31.79 3.39 -4.84
CA SER A 300 -31.55 2.01 -4.34
C SER A 300 -32.61 1.50 -3.39
N GLY A 301 -33.54 2.35 -2.93
CA GLY A 301 -34.58 2.00 -1.95
C GLY A 301 -34.05 1.69 -0.54
N ARG A 302 -32.75 1.46 -0.39
CA ARG A 302 -32.12 1.07 0.89
C ARG A 302 -32.15 2.22 1.92
N LEU A 303 -32.13 3.46 1.45
CA LEU A 303 -32.27 4.63 2.30
C LEU A 303 -33.67 4.69 2.94
N PHE A 304 -34.73 4.38 2.17
CA PHE A 304 -36.12 4.33 2.68
C PHE A 304 -36.33 3.21 3.69
N TRP A 305 -35.81 2.02 3.40
CA TRP A 305 -35.88 0.91 4.35
C TRP A 305 -35.23 1.23 5.68
N PHE A 306 -34.14 2.00 5.65
CA PHE A 306 -33.37 2.37 6.83
C PHE A 306 -34.02 3.50 7.66
N LEU A 307 -34.71 4.45 6.99
CA LEU A 307 -35.43 5.55 7.65
C LEU A 307 -36.78 5.11 8.22
N SER A 308 -37.37 4.02 7.72
CA SER A 308 -38.66 3.48 8.15
C SER A 308 -38.62 2.55 9.35
N TYR A 309 -37.41 2.06 9.73
CA TYR A 309 -37.22 1.27 10.96
C TYR A 309 -36.62 2.15 12.06
N ARG A 310 -37.54 2.75 12.85
CA ARG A 310 -37.26 3.36 14.16
C ARG A 310 -37.14 2.30 15.24
#